data_86c0a289aa323b0811f19cecf39410a8
#
_entry.id   86c0a289aa323b0811f19cecf39410a8
#
_cell.length_a   1.000
_cell.length_b   1.000
_cell.length_c   1.000
_cell.angle_alpha   90.00
_cell.angle_beta   90.00
_cell.angle_gamma   90.00
#
_symmetry.space_group_name_H-M   'P 1'
#
loop_
_entity.id
_entity.type
_entity.pdbx_description
1 polymer ?
#
loop_
_entity_poly.entity_id
_entity_poly.type
_entity_poly.pdbx_seq_one_letter_code
_entity_poly.pdbx_strand_id
1 'polypeptide(L)'
;MRNKRISIKKVIFYICLLGLIILLVMPILWAMLLSLKTNNEIVNSPLSLPQTISFENYQRAIDTIDFSKMYFNTILLVVISTFFSILFTFMSSFAIARMVFRNHKASETLYLFLLIGIGIPIYVLLFPVYRIDSLMGILGTRLGLILPYVAVNISFNTLLFTGFLRDIPGELEEAAIIDGCNLFKLCTKVVIPVMKPTFVTIIIFNAVYIYNEFPFASTFIQNNALNTVSLMTSMF
;
A
#
# COMPACT_ATOMS: atom_id res chain seq x y z
N MET A 1 -29.37 33.39 -26.42
CA MET A 1 -29.24 32.13 -25.63
C MET A 1 -29.06 30.94 -26.56
N ARG A 2 -27.87 30.35 -26.63
CA ARG A 2 -27.54 29.29 -27.61
C ARG A 2 -28.01 27.96 -27.04
N ASN A 3 -29.15 27.46 -27.49
CA ASN A 3 -29.67 26.13 -27.15
C ASN A 3 -28.63 25.07 -27.58
N LYS A 4 -27.79 24.58 -26.65
CA LYS A 4 -26.89 23.46 -26.91
C LYS A 4 -27.75 22.20 -27.00
N ARG A 5 -28.10 21.77 -28.20
CA ARG A 5 -28.73 20.45 -28.44
C ARG A 5 -27.79 19.39 -27.86
N ILE A 6 -28.24 18.70 -26.84
CA ILE A 6 -27.49 17.59 -26.23
C ILE A 6 -27.39 16.48 -27.29
N SER A 7 -26.18 16.14 -27.69
CA SER A 7 -25.95 15.08 -28.70
C SER A 7 -26.39 13.73 -28.09
N ILE A 8 -27.14 12.93 -28.86
CA ILE A 8 -27.59 11.57 -28.48
C ILE A 8 -26.42 10.73 -27.98
N LYS A 9 -25.23 10.88 -28.59
CA LYS A 9 -24.01 10.19 -28.12
C LYS A 9 -23.65 10.53 -26.65
N LYS A 10 -23.84 11.80 -26.25
CA LYS A 10 -23.60 12.21 -24.85
C LYS A 10 -24.64 11.61 -23.90
N VAL A 11 -25.88 11.54 -24.31
CA VAL A 11 -26.95 10.90 -23.50
C VAL A 11 -26.65 9.43 -23.28
N ILE A 12 -26.31 8.70 -24.34
CA ILE A 12 -25.93 7.28 -24.25
C ILE A 12 -24.71 7.12 -23.34
N PHE A 13 -23.69 7.95 -23.51
CA PHE A 13 -22.50 7.92 -22.66
C PHE A 13 -22.83 8.09 -21.16
N TYR A 14 -23.69 9.07 -20.82
CA TYR A 14 -24.10 9.28 -19.43
C TYR A 14 -24.96 8.13 -18.87
N ILE A 15 -25.82 7.52 -19.69
CA ILE A 15 -26.60 6.33 -19.28
C ILE A 15 -25.66 5.16 -18.99
N CYS A 16 -24.69 4.90 -19.87
CA CYS A 16 -23.68 3.86 -19.64
C CYS A 16 -22.85 4.14 -18.39
N LEU A 17 -22.43 5.38 -18.19
CA LEU A 17 -21.68 5.80 -17.00
C LEU A 17 -22.49 5.59 -15.72
N LEU A 18 -23.76 6.00 -15.73
CA LEU A 18 -24.66 5.82 -14.59
C LEU A 18 -24.88 4.33 -14.29
N GLY A 19 -25.08 3.51 -15.33
CA GLY A 19 -25.20 2.06 -15.19
C GLY A 19 -23.97 1.43 -14.55
N LEU A 20 -22.79 1.87 -14.97
CA LEU A 20 -21.52 1.42 -14.41
C LEU A 20 -21.35 1.85 -12.94
N ILE A 21 -21.72 3.08 -12.59
CA ILE A 21 -21.69 3.57 -11.20
C ILE A 21 -22.65 2.73 -10.34
N ILE A 22 -23.87 2.49 -10.79
CA ILE A 22 -24.84 1.66 -10.06
C ILE A 22 -24.27 0.26 -9.85
N LEU A 23 -23.70 -0.36 -10.88
CA LEU A 23 -23.07 -1.69 -10.80
C LEU A 23 -21.95 -1.76 -9.77
N LEU A 24 -21.12 -0.71 -9.68
CA LEU A 24 -20.00 -0.63 -8.74
C LEU A 24 -20.46 -0.36 -7.30
N VAL A 25 -21.51 0.43 -7.11
CA VAL A 25 -21.97 0.85 -5.78
C VAL A 25 -22.93 -0.19 -5.18
N MET A 26 -23.67 -0.91 -6.03
CA MET A 26 -24.70 -1.87 -5.58
C MET A 26 -24.19 -2.94 -4.61
N PRO A 27 -23.02 -3.60 -4.83
CA PRO A 27 -22.51 -4.59 -3.89
C PRO A 27 -22.24 -4.01 -2.49
N ILE A 28 -21.75 -2.76 -2.43
CA ILE A 28 -21.48 -2.08 -1.16
C ILE A 28 -22.79 -1.79 -0.42
N LEU A 29 -23.79 -1.23 -1.13
CA LEU A 29 -25.11 -0.99 -0.54
C LEU A 29 -25.77 -2.30 -0.10
N TRP A 30 -25.57 -3.37 -0.89
CA TRP A 30 -26.09 -4.69 -0.54
C TRP A 30 -25.44 -5.24 0.72
N ALA A 31 -24.12 -5.15 0.85
CA ALA A 31 -23.41 -5.53 2.07
C ALA A 31 -23.89 -4.73 3.29
N MET A 32 -24.14 -3.42 3.13
CA MET A 32 -24.72 -2.59 4.19
C MET A 32 -26.13 -3.07 4.59
N LEU A 33 -26.97 -3.43 3.62
CA LEU A 33 -28.31 -3.99 3.92
C LEU A 33 -28.22 -5.34 4.62
N LEU A 34 -27.32 -6.22 4.18
CA LEU A 34 -27.10 -7.51 4.82
C LEU A 34 -26.60 -7.38 6.25
N SER A 35 -25.76 -6.38 6.56
CA SER A 35 -25.26 -6.17 7.92
C SER A 35 -26.35 -5.82 8.93
N LEU A 36 -27.49 -5.31 8.46
CA LEU A 36 -28.66 -4.97 9.27
C LEU A 36 -29.68 -6.10 9.39
N LYS A 37 -29.45 -7.26 8.77
CA LYS A 37 -30.30 -8.44 8.85
C LYS A 37 -29.91 -9.37 9.99
N THR A 38 -30.86 -10.14 10.49
CA THR A 38 -30.58 -11.28 11.36
C THR A 38 -29.94 -12.43 10.57
N ASN A 39 -29.19 -13.32 11.22
CA ASN A 39 -28.55 -14.48 10.58
C ASN A 39 -29.59 -15.36 9.87
N ASN A 40 -30.78 -15.55 10.43
CA ASN A 40 -31.85 -16.31 9.80
C ASN A 40 -32.32 -15.66 8.51
N GLU A 41 -32.46 -14.34 8.46
CA GLU A 41 -32.83 -13.62 7.23
C GLU A 41 -31.72 -13.65 6.18
N ILE A 42 -30.45 -13.61 6.58
CA ILE A 42 -29.31 -13.72 5.66
C ILE A 42 -29.31 -15.08 4.95
N VAL A 43 -29.56 -16.17 5.70
CA VAL A 43 -29.51 -17.53 5.18
C VAL A 43 -30.77 -17.86 4.34
N ASN A 44 -31.96 -17.52 4.85
CA ASN A 44 -33.22 -17.94 4.21
C ASN A 44 -33.69 -17.00 3.10
N SER A 45 -33.35 -15.73 3.15
CA SER A 45 -33.79 -14.72 2.18
C SER A 45 -32.70 -13.66 1.91
N PRO A 46 -31.53 -14.04 1.32
CA PRO A 46 -30.41 -13.15 1.13
C PRO A 46 -30.74 -11.93 0.26
N LEU A 47 -31.60 -12.08 -0.73
CA LEU A 47 -31.95 -11.03 -1.69
C LEU A 47 -33.15 -10.15 -1.29
N SER A 48 -33.82 -10.43 -0.18
CA SER A 48 -34.91 -9.58 0.32
C SER A 48 -34.40 -8.33 1.03
N LEU A 49 -35.22 -7.32 1.20
CA LEU A 49 -34.95 -6.24 2.15
C LEU A 49 -35.07 -6.74 3.59
N PRO A 50 -34.39 -6.14 4.59
CA PRO A 50 -34.55 -6.50 6.00
C PRO A 50 -36.01 -6.36 6.43
N GLN A 51 -36.58 -7.37 7.08
CA GLN A 51 -37.91 -7.29 7.68
C GLN A 51 -37.85 -6.53 8.99
N THR A 52 -36.77 -6.75 9.74
CA THR A 52 -36.46 -6.03 10.97
C THR A 52 -35.03 -5.54 10.92
N ILE A 53 -34.80 -4.28 11.33
CA ILE A 53 -33.45 -3.74 11.44
C ILE A 53 -32.81 -4.29 12.72
N SER A 54 -31.78 -5.13 12.57
CA SER A 54 -31.04 -5.69 13.68
C SER A 54 -29.60 -5.15 13.73
N PHE A 55 -29.14 -4.78 14.92
CA PHE A 55 -27.76 -4.37 15.16
C PHE A 55 -26.93 -5.48 15.83
N GLU A 56 -27.45 -6.70 15.94
CA GLU A 56 -26.77 -7.83 16.57
C GLU A 56 -25.42 -8.15 15.94
N ASN A 57 -25.31 -8.03 14.61
CA ASN A 57 -24.04 -8.28 13.92
C ASN A 57 -22.97 -7.29 14.34
N TYR A 58 -23.33 -6.02 14.54
CA TYR A 58 -22.42 -4.97 15.02
C TYR A 58 -22.02 -5.20 16.47
N GLN A 59 -22.97 -5.56 17.33
CA GLN A 59 -22.71 -5.89 18.73
C GLN A 59 -21.73 -7.07 18.81
N ARG A 60 -22.00 -8.15 18.09
CA ARG A 60 -21.14 -9.33 18.02
C ARG A 60 -19.72 -8.97 17.52
N ALA A 61 -19.63 -8.12 16.50
CA ALA A 61 -18.34 -7.65 16.00
C ALA A 61 -17.55 -6.89 17.07
N ILE A 62 -18.21 -5.99 17.81
CA ILE A 62 -17.58 -5.21 18.89
C ILE A 62 -17.14 -6.13 20.05
N ASP A 63 -17.95 -7.13 20.39
CA ASP A 63 -17.65 -8.06 21.49
C ASP A 63 -16.54 -9.06 21.12
N THR A 64 -16.37 -9.36 19.83
CA THR A 64 -15.42 -10.37 19.34
C THR A 64 -14.07 -9.76 18.99
N ILE A 65 -14.04 -8.53 18.45
CA ILE A 65 -12.87 -7.89 17.88
C ILE A 65 -12.36 -6.78 18.78
N ASP A 66 -11.09 -6.86 19.18
CA ASP A 66 -10.37 -5.73 19.78
C ASP A 66 -9.90 -4.76 18.66
N PHE A 67 -10.83 -3.93 18.19
CA PHE A 67 -10.57 -2.95 17.13
C PHE A 67 -9.38 -2.05 17.44
N SER A 68 -9.30 -1.54 18.68
CA SER A 68 -8.24 -0.62 19.09
C SER A 68 -6.86 -1.23 18.90
N LYS A 69 -6.71 -2.50 19.27
CA LYS A 69 -5.46 -3.22 19.16
C LYS A 69 -5.08 -3.55 17.72
N MET A 70 -6.06 -3.97 16.91
CA MET A 70 -5.84 -4.26 15.49
C MET A 70 -5.45 -3.00 14.71
N TYR A 71 -6.13 -1.87 14.94
CA TYR A 71 -5.76 -0.59 14.35
C TYR A 71 -4.37 -0.13 14.79
N PHE A 72 -4.06 -0.24 16.09
CA PHE A 72 -2.73 0.10 16.60
C PHE A 72 -1.63 -0.74 15.93
N ASN A 73 -1.81 -2.07 15.86
CA ASN A 73 -0.85 -2.95 15.19
C ASN A 73 -0.67 -2.58 13.73
N THR A 74 -1.77 -2.35 13.00
CA THR A 74 -1.72 -2.00 11.58
C THR A 74 -1.02 -0.68 11.35
N ILE A 75 -1.37 0.38 12.11
CA ILE A 75 -0.75 1.70 11.99
C ILE A 75 0.75 1.61 12.31
N LEU A 76 1.13 0.86 13.35
CA LEU A 76 2.53 0.66 13.72
C LEU A 76 3.31 -0.01 12.57
N LEU A 77 2.76 -1.08 11.98
CA LEU A 77 3.36 -1.77 10.84
C LEU A 77 3.48 -0.85 9.63
N VAL A 78 2.41 -0.09 9.31
CA VAL A 78 2.40 0.88 8.21
C VAL A 78 3.49 1.93 8.41
N VAL A 79 3.57 2.55 9.57
CA VAL A 79 4.51 3.65 9.84
C VAL A 79 5.95 3.14 9.79
N ILE A 80 6.25 2.05 10.51
CA ILE A 80 7.63 1.54 10.60
C ILE A 80 8.10 1.00 9.25
N SER A 81 7.29 0.18 8.59
CA SER A 81 7.68 -0.42 7.31
C SER A 81 7.81 0.62 6.20
N THR A 82 6.90 1.61 6.15
CA THR A 82 6.99 2.72 5.19
C THR A 82 8.24 3.56 5.43
N PHE A 83 8.54 3.88 6.68
CA PHE A 83 9.74 4.67 7.03
C PHE A 83 11.02 3.97 6.56
N PHE A 84 11.22 2.71 6.93
CA PHE A 84 12.43 1.98 6.54
C PHE A 84 12.48 1.69 5.03
N SER A 85 11.36 1.39 4.42
CA SER A 85 11.27 1.20 2.97
C SER A 85 11.71 2.45 2.22
N ILE A 86 11.19 3.61 2.60
CA ILE A 86 11.55 4.91 2.00
C ILE A 86 13.02 5.23 2.25
N LEU A 87 13.51 5.05 3.49
CA LEU A 87 14.89 5.35 3.84
C LEU A 87 15.88 4.57 2.99
N PHE A 88 15.74 3.24 2.95
CA PHE A 88 16.65 2.38 2.19
C PHE A 88 16.53 2.59 0.70
N THR A 89 15.30 2.76 0.21
CA THR A 89 15.07 2.95 -1.22
C THR A 89 15.54 4.30 -1.71
N PHE A 90 15.32 5.38 -0.96
CA PHE A 90 15.83 6.70 -1.32
C PHE A 90 17.35 6.71 -1.38
N MET A 91 18.03 6.12 -0.37
CA MET A 91 19.50 6.03 -0.36
C MET A 91 20.04 5.23 -1.55
N SER A 92 19.45 4.08 -1.84
CA SER A 92 19.87 3.25 -2.99
C SER A 92 19.58 3.94 -4.33
N SER A 93 18.40 4.55 -4.48
CA SER A 93 18.02 5.27 -5.70
C SER A 93 18.88 6.51 -5.94
N PHE A 94 19.22 7.25 -4.86
CA PHE A 94 20.14 8.38 -4.96
C PHE A 94 21.53 7.91 -5.42
N ALA A 95 22.04 6.83 -4.83
CA ALA A 95 23.32 6.25 -5.26
C ALA A 95 23.28 5.85 -6.74
N ILE A 96 22.23 5.13 -7.16
CA ILE A 96 22.06 4.66 -8.55
C ILE A 96 21.97 5.83 -9.54
N ALA A 97 21.26 6.90 -9.20
CA ALA A 97 20.98 7.99 -10.12
C ALA A 97 22.08 9.05 -10.17
N ARG A 98 22.87 9.25 -9.08
CA ARG A 98 23.77 10.37 -8.90
C ARG A 98 25.22 10.03 -8.65
N MET A 99 25.50 8.85 -8.08
CA MET A 99 26.89 8.51 -7.77
C MET A 99 27.62 7.95 -8.99
N VAL A 100 28.91 8.26 -9.10
CA VAL A 100 29.79 7.73 -10.13
C VAL A 100 30.29 6.36 -9.69
N PHE A 101 29.84 5.33 -10.38
CA PHE A 101 30.34 3.97 -10.16
C PHE A 101 31.61 3.73 -10.98
N ARG A 102 32.59 3.03 -10.42
CA ARG A 102 33.83 2.62 -11.13
C ARG A 102 33.53 1.86 -12.43
N ASN A 103 32.43 1.11 -12.44
CA ASN A 103 31.91 0.44 -13.64
C ASN A 103 30.57 1.06 -13.99
N HIS A 104 30.46 1.72 -15.14
CA HIS A 104 29.23 2.34 -15.62
C HIS A 104 28.02 1.39 -15.68
N LYS A 105 28.27 0.10 -15.94
CA LYS A 105 27.20 -0.92 -15.95
C LYS A 105 26.70 -1.32 -14.56
N ALA A 106 27.48 -1.06 -13.52
CA ALA A 106 27.13 -1.49 -12.15
C ALA A 106 25.86 -0.79 -11.63
N SER A 107 25.71 0.51 -11.88
CA SER A 107 24.53 1.29 -11.51
C SER A 107 23.26 0.72 -12.19
N GLU A 108 23.35 0.46 -13.47
CA GLU A 108 22.22 -0.05 -14.26
C GLU A 108 21.86 -1.50 -13.88
N THR A 109 22.87 -2.33 -13.64
CA THR A 109 22.67 -3.70 -13.13
C THR A 109 22.02 -3.70 -11.76
N LEU A 110 22.46 -2.83 -10.84
CA LEU A 110 21.86 -2.69 -9.52
C LEU A 110 20.41 -2.20 -9.61
N TYR A 111 20.14 -1.22 -10.48
CA TYR A 111 18.80 -0.73 -10.75
C TYR A 111 17.88 -1.86 -11.23
N LEU A 112 18.28 -2.59 -12.27
CA LEU A 112 17.52 -3.71 -12.82
C LEU A 112 17.31 -4.81 -11.77
N PHE A 113 18.34 -5.14 -10.98
CA PHE A 113 18.25 -6.13 -9.91
C PHE A 113 17.17 -5.74 -8.89
N LEU A 114 17.15 -4.47 -8.44
CA LEU A 114 16.13 -3.99 -7.50
C LEU A 114 14.73 -3.98 -8.12
N LEU A 115 14.60 -3.81 -9.44
CA LEU A 115 13.30 -3.82 -10.12
C LEU A 115 12.72 -5.23 -10.34
N ILE A 116 13.52 -6.28 -10.29
CA ILE A 116 13.06 -7.68 -10.52
C ILE A 116 11.89 -8.02 -9.59
N GLY A 117 11.90 -7.52 -8.37
CA GLY A 117 10.85 -7.78 -7.38
C GLY A 117 9.45 -7.32 -7.80
N ILE A 118 9.30 -6.36 -8.73
CA ILE A 118 7.97 -5.94 -9.24
C ILE A 118 7.28 -7.10 -9.97
N GLY A 119 8.06 -7.95 -10.64
CA GLY A 119 7.54 -9.08 -11.41
C GLY A 119 7.23 -10.33 -10.58
N ILE A 120 7.59 -10.35 -9.30
CA ILE A 120 7.40 -11.54 -8.45
C ILE A 120 6.06 -11.44 -7.73
N PRO A 121 5.09 -12.35 -8.00
CA PRO A 121 3.82 -12.35 -7.28
C PRO A 121 4.03 -12.63 -5.78
N ILE A 122 3.36 -11.86 -4.92
CA ILE A 122 3.51 -11.97 -3.46
C ILE A 122 3.26 -13.39 -2.94
N TYR A 123 2.31 -14.11 -3.53
CA TYR A 123 1.99 -15.49 -3.12
C TYR A 123 3.14 -16.47 -3.33
N VAL A 124 4.01 -16.23 -4.32
CA VAL A 124 5.21 -17.04 -4.54
C VAL A 124 6.23 -16.83 -3.42
N LEU A 125 6.24 -15.63 -2.84
CA LEU A 125 7.16 -15.27 -1.76
C LEU A 125 6.73 -15.81 -0.38
N LEU A 126 5.46 -16.18 -0.18
CA LEU A 126 4.95 -16.60 1.13
C LEU A 126 5.78 -17.71 1.75
N PHE A 127 5.98 -18.82 1.04
CA PHE A 127 6.69 -19.96 1.59
C PHE A 127 8.19 -19.71 1.82
N PRO A 128 8.96 -19.14 0.87
CA PRO A 128 10.37 -18.81 1.10
C PRO A 128 10.57 -17.85 2.28
N VAL A 129 9.77 -16.78 2.36
CA VAL A 129 9.89 -15.77 3.41
C VAL A 129 9.49 -16.37 4.77
N TYR A 130 8.39 -17.14 4.83
CA TYR A 130 8.01 -17.90 6.03
C TYR A 130 9.17 -18.78 6.54
N ARG A 131 9.84 -19.49 5.63
CA ARG A 131 10.98 -20.34 5.98
C ARG A 131 12.15 -19.53 6.55
N ILE A 132 12.46 -18.39 5.94
CA ILE A 132 13.52 -17.48 6.40
C ILE A 132 13.17 -16.95 7.80
N ASP A 133 11.96 -16.44 7.99
CA ASP A 133 11.50 -15.89 9.28
C ASP A 133 11.49 -16.94 10.39
N SER A 134 11.11 -18.17 10.04
CA SER A 134 11.15 -19.29 10.95
C SER A 134 12.60 -19.63 11.38
N LEU A 135 13.55 -19.64 10.42
CA LEU A 135 14.97 -19.89 10.70
C LEU A 135 15.60 -18.76 11.52
N MET A 136 15.15 -17.51 11.30
CA MET A 136 15.60 -16.35 12.07
C MET A 136 14.94 -16.25 13.45
N GLY A 137 13.92 -17.08 13.76
CA GLY A 137 13.18 -17.02 15.02
C GLY A 137 12.31 -15.79 15.19
N ILE A 138 11.94 -15.11 14.09
CA ILE A 138 11.11 -13.89 14.10
C ILE A 138 9.67 -14.14 13.63
N LEU A 139 9.36 -15.35 13.20
CA LEU A 139 8.01 -15.73 12.82
C LEU A 139 7.03 -15.49 13.98
N GLY A 140 5.85 -14.96 13.68
CA GLY A 140 4.86 -14.62 14.70
C GLY A 140 5.18 -13.36 15.49
N THR A 141 6.17 -12.57 15.06
CA THR A 141 6.51 -11.27 15.65
C THR A 141 6.23 -10.12 14.69
N ARG A 142 6.24 -8.87 15.18
CA ARG A 142 6.13 -7.69 14.33
C ARG A 142 7.28 -7.56 13.32
N LEU A 143 8.49 -8.00 13.70
CA LEU A 143 9.65 -7.97 12.79
C LEU A 143 9.45 -8.92 11.61
N GLY A 144 8.85 -10.09 11.81
CA GLY A 144 8.50 -11.03 10.75
C GLY A 144 7.53 -10.46 9.71
N LEU A 145 6.80 -9.39 10.01
CA LEU A 145 5.99 -8.66 9.02
C LEU A 145 6.70 -7.42 8.46
N ILE A 146 7.40 -6.68 9.32
CA ILE A 146 8.09 -5.43 8.91
C ILE A 146 9.13 -5.72 7.83
N LEU A 147 9.97 -6.74 8.00
CA LEU A 147 11.03 -7.04 7.04
C LEU A 147 10.51 -7.41 5.65
N PRO A 148 9.55 -8.33 5.49
CA PRO A 148 8.93 -8.59 4.18
C PRO A 148 8.25 -7.37 3.58
N TYR A 149 7.53 -6.57 4.37
CA TYR A 149 6.88 -5.35 3.87
C TYR A 149 7.88 -4.33 3.35
N VAL A 150 9.00 -4.14 4.05
CA VAL A 150 10.09 -3.28 3.57
C VAL A 150 10.63 -3.84 2.25
N ALA A 151 10.96 -5.14 2.20
CA ALA A 151 11.57 -5.77 1.04
C ALA A 151 10.71 -5.70 -0.22
N VAL A 152 9.41 -6.01 -0.10
CA VAL A 152 8.48 -5.99 -1.25
C VAL A 152 8.31 -4.57 -1.81
N ASN A 153 8.29 -3.55 -0.95
CA ASN A 153 8.14 -2.16 -1.40
C ASN A 153 9.40 -1.59 -2.05
N ILE A 154 10.60 -2.18 -1.84
CA ILE A 154 11.86 -1.67 -2.39
C ILE A 154 11.78 -1.51 -3.92
N SER A 155 11.27 -2.50 -4.62
CA SER A 155 11.27 -2.51 -6.08
C SER A 155 10.45 -1.38 -6.68
N PHE A 156 9.22 -1.22 -6.25
CA PHE A 156 8.33 -0.16 -6.72
C PHE A 156 8.83 1.23 -6.33
N ASN A 157 9.28 1.38 -5.09
CA ASN A 157 9.84 2.65 -4.62
C ASN A 157 11.11 3.03 -5.39
N THR A 158 11.98 2.05 -5.71
CA THR A 158 13.19 2.26 -6.53
C THR A 158 12.83 2.80 -7.91
N LEU A 159 11.80 2.23 -8.54
CA LEU A 159 11.30 2.71 -9.83
C LEU A 159 10.92 4.19 -9.77
N LEU A 160 10.12 4.57 -8.78
CA LEU A 160 9.63 5.94 -8.63
C LEU A 160 10.75 6.92 -8.25
N PHE A 161 11.56 6.59 -7.23
CA PHE A 161 12.63 7.48 -6.80
C PHE A 161 13.70 7.67 -7.88
N THR A 162 14.16 6.58 -8.50
CA THR A 162 15.20 6.67 -9.53
C THR A 162 14.70 7.39 -10.77
N GLY A 163 13.44 7.13 -11.18
CA GLY A 163 12.83 7.85 -12.30
C GLY A 163 12.80 9.34 -12.06
N PHE A 164 12.25 9.77 -10.91
CA PHE A 164 12.15 11.19 -10.60
C PHE A 164 13.51 11.86 -10.38
N LEU A 165 14.46 11.16 -9.75
CA LEU A 165 15.82 11.68 -9.59
C LEU A 165 16.49 11.96 -10.93
N ARG A 166 16.29 11.10 -11.93
CA ARG A 166 16.85 11.28 -13.27
C ARG A 166 16.25 12.47 -14.01
N ASP A 167 15.00 12.86 -13.68
CA ASP A 167 14.32 14.01 -14.27
C ASP A 167 14.74 15.35 -13.65
N ILE A 168 15.35 15.37 -12.46
CA ILE A 168 15.86 16.59 -11.83
C ILE A 168 17.12 17.05 -12.56
N PRO A 169 17.20 18.32 -13.03
CA PRO A 169 18.41 18.87 -13.64
C PRO A 169 19.59 18.84 -12.65
N GLY A 170 20.75 18.33 -13.10
CA GLY A 170 21.98 18.27 -12.29
C GLY A 170 22.49 19.62 -11.83
N GLU A 171 22.18 20.67 -12.58
CA GLU A 171 22.55 22.07 -12.30
C GLU A 171 22.12 22.53 -10.90
N LEU A 172 20.98 22.05 -10.39
CA LEU A 172 20.53 22.36 -9.03
C LEU A 172 21.46 21.78 -7.96
N GLU A 173 21.99 20.60 -8.21
CA GLU A 173 22.91 19.92 -7.30
C GLU A 173 24.32 20.53 -7.39
N GLU A 174 24.76 20.87 -8.61
CA GLU A 174 26.03 21.56 -8.86
C GLU A 174 26.07 22.93 -8.18
N ALA A 175 25.00 23.73 -8.31
CA ALA A 175 24.90 25.01 -7.63
C ALA A 175 24.99 24.86 -6.09
N ALA A 176 24.29 23.87 -5.53
CA ALA A 176 24.34 23.60 -4.10
C ALA A 176 25.74 23.16 -3.63
N ILE A 177 26.47 22.42 -4.46
CA ILE A 177 27.86 22.02 -4.14
C ILE A 177 28.80 23.24 -4.17
N ILE A 178 28.64 24.15 -5.14
CA ILE A 178 29.38 25.41 -5.23
C ILE A 178 29.11 26.27 -3.98
N ASP A 179 27.88 26.27 -3.46
CA ASP A 179 27.47 26.94 -2.23
C ASP A 179 27.98 26.23 -0.95
N GLY A 180 28.80 25.17 -1.07
CA GLY A 180 29.43 24.48 0.05
C GLY A 180 28.51 23.45 0.74
N CYS A 181 27.47 22.97 0.09
CA CYS A 181 26.65 21.89 0.62
C CYS A 181 27.44 20.57 0.60
N ASN A 182 27.49 19.89 1.75
CA ASN A 182 27.91 18.48 1.80
C ASN A 182 26.76 17.58 1.36
N LEU A 183 27.04 16.30 1.13
CA LEU A 183 26.06 15.31 0.66
C LEU A 183 24.77 15.28 1.50
N PHE A 184 24.88 15.32 2.81
CA PHE A 184 23.72 15.30 3.70
C PHE A 184 22.84 16.56 3.54
N LYS A 185 23.49 17.75 3.45
CA LYS A 185 22.78 19.01 3.20
C LYS A 185 22.16 19.03 1.81
N LEU A 186 22.86 18.52 0.80
CA LEU A 186 22.35 18.38 -0.56
C LEU A 186 21.07 17.54 -0.55
N CYS A 187 21.10 16.35 0.03
CA CYS A 187 19.92 15.49 0.11
C CYS A 187 18.77 16.18 0.88
N THR A 188 19.03 16.72 2.07
CA THR A 188 17.96 17.19 2.97
C THR A 188 17.42 18.58 2.61
N LYS A 189 18.26 19.47 2.04
CA LYS A 189 17.85 20.86 1.76
C LYS A 189 17.52 21.12 0.29
N VAL A 190 17.97 20.27 -0.63
CA VAL A 190 17.76 20.47 -2.06
C VAL A 190 16.92 19.32 -2.63
N VAL A 191 17.43 18.09 -2.59
CA VAL A 191 16.82 16.96 -3.29
C VAL A 191 15.47 16.56 -2.67
N ILE A 192 15.41 16.32 -1.35
CA ILE A 192 14.18 15.91 -0.68
C ILE A 192 13.05 16.95 -0.84
N PRO A 193 13.29 18.27 -0.65
CA PRO A 193 12.26 19.27 -0.88
C PRO A 193 11.71 19.30 -2.32
N VAL A 194 12.58 19.16 -3.33
CA VAL A 194 12.16 19.08 -4.74
C VAL A 194 11.36 17.81 -5.01
N MET A 195 11.76 16.70 -4.39
CA MET A 195 11.10 15.39 -4.52
C MET A 195 9.87 15.21 -3.62
N LYS A 196 9.45 16.21 -2.88
CA LYS A 196 8.31 16.11 -1.94
C LYS A 196 7.06 15.44 -2.55
N PRO A 197 6.63 15.74 -3.79
CA PRO A 197 5.49 15.06 -4.39
C PRO A 197 5.70 13.55 -4.54
N THR A 198 6.90 13.12 -4.92
CA THR A 198 7.26 11.69 -5.06
C THR A 198 7.26 10.99 -3.70
N PHE A 199 7.81 11.62 -2.65
CA PHE A 199 7.76 11.08 -1.30
C PHE A 199 6.31 10.88 -0.83
N VAL A 200 5.43 11.88 -1.05
CA VAL A 200 4.02 11.77 -0.69
C VAL A 200 3.34 10.62 -1.45
N THR A 201 3.61 10.51 -2.74
CA THR A 201 3.09 9.40 -3.56
C THR A 201 3.52 8.04 -3.01
N ILE A 202 4.80 7.85 -2.72
CA ILE A 202 5.35 6.61 -2.19
C ILE A 202 4.76 6.30 -0.80
N ILE A 203 4.64 7.30 0.09
CA ILE A 203 4.01 7.13 1.40
C ILE A 203 2.59 6.60 1.25
N ILE A 204 1.80 7.19 0.36
CA ILE A 204 0.41 6.77 0.12
C ILE A 204 0.37 5.33 -0.41
N PHE A 205 1.17 4.99 -1.42
CA PHE A 205 1.18 3.64 -1.98
C PHE A 205 1.62 2.59 -0.95
N ASN A 206 2.71 2.84 -0.22
CA ASN A 206 3.19 1.92 0.82
C ASN A 206 2.15 1.78 1.94
N ALA A 207 1.56 2.88 2.39
CA ALA A 207 0.54 2.85 3.45
C ALA A 207 -0.69 2.04 3.02
N VAL A 208 -1.21 2.28 1.83
CA VAL A 208 -2.37 1.54 1.29
C VAL A 208 -2.02 0.06 1.10
N TYR A 209 -0.84 -0.24 0.57
CA TYR A 209 -0.38 -1.62 0.38
C TYR A 209 -0.29 -2.36 1.71
N ILE A 210 0.43 -1.83 2.69
CA ILE A 210 0.66 -2.48 3.99
C ILE A 210 -0.63 -2.57 4.79
N TYR A 211 -1.49 -1.55 4.74
CA TYR A 211 -2.78 -1.56 5.43
C TYR A 211 -3.70 -2.69 4.95
N ASN A 212 -3.71 -2.96 3.65
CA ASN A 212 -4.57 -3.98 3.03
C ASN A 212 -3.87 -5.34 2.89
N GLU A 213 -2.60 -5.46 3.32
CA GLU A 213 -1.86 -6.69 3.15
C GLU A 213 -2.45 -7.81 4.02
N PHE A 214 -2.85 -8.90 3.38
CA PHE A 214 -3.50 -10.04 4.01
C PHE A 214 -2.66 -11.33 3.92
N PRO A 215 -2.03 -11.69 2.80
CA PRO A 215 -1.28 -12.94 2.62
C PRO A 215 -0.21 -13.21 3.69
N PHE A 216 0.70 -12.25 3.93
CA PHE A 216 1.73 -12.41 4.97
C PHE A 216 1.11 -12.37 6.36
N ALA A 217 0.19 -11.43 6.62
CA ALA A 217 -0.45 -11.29 7.92
C ALA A 217 -1.18 -12.58 8.32
N SER A 218 -1.98 -13.17 7.43
CA SER A 218 -2.74 -14.41 7.69
C SER A 218 -1.85 -15.65 7.90
N THR A 219 -0.66 -15.66 7.27
CA THR A 219 0.23 -16.80 7.31
C THR A 219 1.23 -16.72 8.46
N PHE A 220 1.70 -15.50 8.80
CA PHE A 220 2.80 -15.29 9.75
C PHE A 220 2.34 -14.96 11.15
N ILE A 221 1.15 -14.35 11.32
CA ILE A 221 0.61 -14.05 12.65
C ILE A 221 0.03 -15.33 13.26
N GLN A 222 0.60 -15.74 14.38
CA GLN A 222 0.16 -16.90 15.15
C GLN A 222 -0.50 -16.51 16.48
N ASN A 223 -0.42 -15.23 16.84
CA ASN A 223 -0.93 -14.69 18.11
C ASN A 223 -1.96 -13.61 17.84
N ASN A 224 -3.19 -13.80 18.30
CA ASN A 224 -4.29 -12.85 18.18
C ASN A 224 -3.95 -11.44 18.69
N ALA A 225 -2.97 -11.33 19.61
CA ALA A 225 -2.49 -10.04 20.10
C ALA A 225 -1.85 -9.15 19.02
N LEU A 226 -1.40 -9.75 17.89
CA LEU A 226 -0.74 -9.06 16.79
C LEU A 226 -1.63 -8.92 15.55
N ASN A 227 -2.88 -9.35 15.62
CA ASN A 227 -3.79 -9.28 14.49
C ASN A 227 -3.87 -7.85 13.92
N THR A 228 -3.95 -7.79 12.60
CA THR A 228 -4.09 -6.56 11.81
C THR A 228 -5.53 -6.37 11.34
N VAL A 229 -5.87 -5.16 10.91
CA VAL A 229 -7.20 -4.85 10.37
C VAL A 229 -7.55 -5.72 9.16
N SER A 230 -6.56 -6.05 8.33
CA SER A 230 -6.77 -6.92 7.16
C SER A 230 -7.27 -8.32 7.54
N LEU A 231 -6.96 -8.81 8.75
CA LEU A 231 -7.42 -10.12 9.26
C LEU A 231 -8.85 -10.11 9.80
N MET A 232 -9.49 -8.95 9.98
CA MET A 232 -10.86 -8.88 10.52
C MET A 232 -11.84 -9.76 9.74
N THR A 233 -11.73 -9.78 8.40
CA THR A 233 -12.63 -10.57 7.54
C THR A 233 -12.50 -12.08 7.70
N SER A 234 -11.42 -12.57 8.30
CA SER A 234 -11.19 -13.99 8.58
C SER A 234 -11.63 -14.42 9.97
N MET A 235 -12.16 -13.50 10.78
CA MET A 235 -12.58 -13.75 12.15
C MET A 235 -14.08 -14.10 12.28
N PHE A 236 -14.82 -13.99 11.19
CA PHE A 236 -16.26 -14.28 11.13
C PHE A 236 -16.59 -15.49 10.26
#